data_19249cba2a29455264f219a63a4cc8fb
#
_entry.id   19249cba2a29455264f219a63a4cc8fb
#
_cell.length_a   1.000
_cell.length_b   1.000
_cell.length_c   1.000
_cell.angle_alpha   90.00
_cell.angle_beta   90.00
_cell.angle_gamma   90.00
#
_symmetry.space_group_name_H-M   'P 1'
#
loop_
_entity.id
_entity.type
_entity.pdbx_description
1 polymer ?
#
loop_
_entity_poly.entity_id
_entity_poly.type
_entity_poly.pdbx_seq_one_letter_code
_entity_poly.pdbx_strand_id
1 'polypeptide(L)'
;MAFLDDAEVTTYHMLQQVLQNHYTTYTLCLPYTLVACGALVALVSAQVDEPQGALESRVAYMLADLKRSTRARRTAPPLAPFPAECLAHETPAHLDQSEAVFQALAQFLHDSLAAERVTLAGAVRIVLSLLADLCAMLTHQYGHTAEEVEARIDRLSSPLRSQITAYHRQRDQGG
;
A
#
# COMPACT_ATOMS: atom_id res chain seq x y z
N MET A 1 -13.90 6.75 -1.00
CA MET A 1 -14.18 5.49 -0.27
C MET A 1 -15.36 4.69 -0.83
N ALA A 2 -15.81 4.95 -2.03
CA ALA A 2 -17.03 4.33 -2.60
C ALA A 2 -16.93 2.82 -2.94
N PHE A 3 -15.85 2.15 -2.54
CA PHE A 3 -15.58 0.76 -2.93
C PHE A 3 -15.27 -0.19 -1.77
N LEU A 4 -15.23 0.32 -0.53
CA LEU A 4 -15.06 -0.50 0.67
C LEU A 4 -16.43 -0.72 1.29
N ASP A 5 -16.72 -1.97 1.68
CA ASP A 5 -17.90 -2.26 2.52
C ASP A 5 -17.65 -1.86 3.99
N ASP A 6 -18.66 -1.95 4.83
CA ASP A 6 -18.58 -1.49 6.23
C ASP A 6 -17.49 -2.23 7.04
N ALA A 7 -17.30 -3.53 6.79
CA ALA A 7 -16.25 -4.32 7.45
C ALA A 7 -14.86 -3.93 6.96
N GLU A 8 -14.72 -3.66 5.67
CA GLU A 8 -13.49 -3.18 5.06
C GLU A 8 -13.15 -1.77 5.55
N VAL A 9 -14.13 -0.87 5.67
CA VAL A 9 -13.94 0.47 6.25
C VAL A 9 -13.43 0.39 7.67
N THR A 10 -14.01 -0.46 8.50
CA THR A 10 -13.57 -0.68 9.88
C THR A 10 -12.12 -1.17 9.91
N THR A 11 -11.80 -2.18 9.12
CA THR A 11 -10.45 -2.75 9.03
C THR A 11 -9.45 -1.73 8.48
N TYR A 12 -9.85 -0.92 7.50
CA TYR A 12 -9.05 0.18 6.96
C TYR A 12 -8.67 1.21 8.05
N HIS A 13 -9.63 1.64 8.87
CA HIS A 13 -9.33 2.57 9.97
C HIS A 13 -8.39 1.97 11.00
N MET A 14 -8.53 0.68 11.31
CA MET A 14 -7.59 -0.02 12.19
C MET A 14 -6.19 -0.11 11.57
N LEU A 15 -6.08 -0.36 10.27
CA LEU A 15 -4.81 -0.37 9.54
C LEU A 15 -4.14 1.02 9.53
N GLN A 16 -4.92 2.09 9.35
CA GLN A 16 -4.44 3.46 9.50
C GLN A 16 -3.88 3.71 10.91
N GLN A 17 -4.55 3.20 11.94
CA GLN A 17 -4.09 3.34 13.31
C GLN A 17 -2.77 2.59 13.56
N VAL A 18 -2.60 1.39 12.99
CA VAL A 18 -1.32 0.67 13.04
C VAL A 18 -0.22 1.52 12.42
N LEU A 19 -0.46 2.10 11.25
CA LEU A 19 0.49 2.97 10.57
C LEU A 19 0.82 4.22 11.40
N GLN A 20 -0.19 4.90 11.95
CA GLN A 20 0.00 6.08 12.80
C GLN A 20 0.81 5.78 14.05
N ASN A 21 0.62 4.62 14.69
CA ASN A 21 1.39 4.21 15.85
C ASN A 21 2.88 4.06 15.50
N HIS A 22 3.21 3.61 14.29
CA HIS A 22 4.59 3.59 13.82
C HIS A 22 5.18 4.98 13.61
N TYR A 23 4.39 5.95 13.16
CA TYR A 23 4.85 7.34 13.00
C TYR A 23 5.20 8.02 14.31
N THR A 24 4.52 7.69 15.41
CA THR A 24 4.85 8.24 16.72
C THR A 24 6.09 7.61 17.33
N THR A 25 6.47 6.41 16.90
CA THR A 25 7.60 5.64 17.44
C THR A 25 8.86 5.79 16.60
N TYR A 26 8.72 5.95 15.28
CA TYR A 26 9.82 6.01 14.32
C TYR A 26 9.66 7.20 13.38
N THR A 27 10.77 7.80 12.99
CA THR A 27 10.82 8.76 11.89
C THR A 27 10.68 7.99 10.57
N LEU A 28 9.46 7.91 10.05
CA LEU A 28 9.17 7.17 8.81
C LEU A 28 9.43 8.02 7.59
N CYS A 29 10.17 7.48 6.65
CA CYS A 29 10.30 8.07 5.32
C CYS A 29 9.10 7.68 4.45
N LEU A 30 8.35 8.67 3.97
CA LEU A 30 7.18 8.45 3.13
C LEU A 30 7.46 7.59 1.87
N PRO A 31 8.56 7.79 1.12
CA PRO A 31 8.89 6.91 0.00
C PRO A 31 9.01 5.44 0.40
N TYR A 32 9.62 5.14 1.53
CA TYR A 32 9.74 3.76 2.02
C TYR A 32 8.42 3.17 2.48
N THR A 33 7.55 4.00 3.08
CA THR A 33 6.20 3.57 3.43
C THR A 33 5.38 3.23 2.18
N LEU A 34 5.52 4.00 1.10
CA LEU A 34 4.91 3.70 -0.19
C LEU A 34 5.43 2.37 -0.77
N VAL A 35 6.72 2.11 -0.66
CA VAL A 35 7.33 0.83 -1.09
C VAL A 35 6.79 -0.33 -0.25
N ALA A 36 6.72 -0.16 1.08
CA ALA A 36 6.16 -1.17 1.99
C ALA A 36 4.69 -1.49 1.65
N CYS A 37 3.86 -0.47 1.42
CA CYS A 37 2.47 -0.65 1.00
C CYS A 37 2.38 -1.32 -0.38
N GLY A 38 3.24 -0.96 -1.33
CA GLY A 38 3.32 -1.62 -2.62
C GLY A 38 3.68 -3.12 -2.51
N ALA A 39 4.66 -3.45 -1.68
CA ALA A 39 5.02 -4.83 -1.38
C ALA A 39 3.86 -5.61 -0.76
N LEU A 40 3.11 -4.97 0.14
CA LEU A 40 1.93 -5.57 0.77
C LEU A 40 0.81 -5.82 -0.24
N VAL A 41 0.56 -4.90 -1.17
CA VAL A 41 -0.38 -5.11 -2.29
C VAL A 41 0.03 -6.31 -3.12
N ALA A 42 1.32 -6.44 -3.44
CA ALA A 42 1.83 -7.58 -4.20
C ALA A 42 1.64 -8.89 -3.44
N LEU A 43 1.98 -8.92 -2.15
CA LEU A 43 1.83 -10.10 -1.30
C LEU A 43 0.38 -10.60 -1.24
N VAL A 44 -0.56 -9.70 -0.97
CA VAL A 44 -1.98 -10.05 -0.88
C VAL A 44 -2.53 -10.44 -2.26
N SER A 45 -2.15 -9.71 -3.31
CA SER A 45 -2.58 -10.01 -4.68
C SER A 45 -2.09 -11.38 -5.17
N ALA A 46 -0.90 -11.80 -4.77
CA ALA A 46 -0.35 -13.10 -5.14
C ALA A 46 -1.12 -14.29 -4.54
N GLN A 47 -1.84 -14.07 -3.44
CA GLN A 47 -2.68 -15.10 -2.79
C GLN A 47 -4.03 -15.28 -3.50
N VAL A 48 -4.45 -14.36 -4.33
CA VAL A 48 -5.67 -14.50 -5.13
C VAL A 48 -5.40 -15.48 -6.26
N ASP A 49 -6.22 -16.53 -6.33
CA ASP A 49 -6.08 -17.59 -7.33
C ASP A 49 -6.58 -17.08 -8.70
N GLU A 50 -5.63 -16.65 -9.53
CA GLU A 50 -5.91 -16.18 -10.88
C GLU A 50 -4.91 -16.75 -11.90
N PRO A 51 -5.33 -16.94 -13.17
CA PRO A 51 -4.44 -17.37 -14.24
C PRO A 51 -3.28 -16.36 -14.42
N GLN A 52 -2.08 -16.87 -14.69
CA GLN A 52 -0.89 -16.02 -14.95
C GLN A 52 -1.13 -14.98 -16.07
N GLY A 53 -1.96 -15.28 -17.08
CA GLY A 53 -2.29 -14.34 -18.14
C GLY A 53 -3.10 -13.10 -17.68
N ALA A 54 -3.68 -13.15 -16.49
CA ALA A 54 -4.41 -12.02 -15.91
C ALA A 54 -3.52 -11.02 -15.18
N LEU A 55 -2.24 -11.35 -14.90
CA LEU A 55 -1.32 -10.53 -14.09
C LEU A 55 -1.16 -9.11 -14.66
N GLU A 56 -0.92 -8.98 -15.95
CA GLU A 56 -0.71 -7.67 -16.60
C GLU A 56 -1.97 -6.80 -16.49
N SER A 57 -3.14 -7.38 -16.77
CA SER A 57 -4.42 -6.69 -16.67
C SER A 57 -4.71 -6.29 -15.20
N ARG A 58 -4.37 -7.13 -14.25
CA ARG A 58 -4.55 -6.86 -12.82
C ARG A 58 -3.66 -5.71 -12.37
N VAL A 59 -2.36 -5.74 -12.70
CA VAL A 59 -1.43 -4.66 -12.34
C VAL A 59 -1.90 -3.34 -12.95
N ALA A 60 -2.25 -3.34 -14.24
CA ALA A 60 -2.77 -2.14 -14.91
C ALA A 60 -4.04 -1.61 -14.24
N TYR A 61 -4.97 -2.49 -13.86
CA TYR A 61 -6.19 -2.11 -13.15
C TYR A 61 -5.89 -1.50 -11.78
N MET A 62 -5.00 -2.12 -10.99
CA MET A 62 -4.63 -1.62 -9.66
C MET A 62 -3.99 -0.23 -9.75
N LEU A 63 -3.10 0.00 -10.71
CA LEU A 63 -2.47 1.31 -10.91
C LEU A 63 -3.47 2.37 -11.37
N ALA A 64 -4.37 2.03 -12.28
CA ALA A 64 -5.43 2.93 -12.72
C ALA A 64 -6.39 3.28 -11.59
N ASP A 65 -6.76 2.30 -10.76
CA ASP A 65 -7.60 2.51 -9.58
C ASP A 65 -6.89 3.37 -8.54
N LEU A 66 -5.61 3.13 -8.30
CA LEU A 66 -4.79 3.94 -7.38
C LEU A 66 -4.71 5.39 -7.84
N LYS A 67 -4.46 5.66 -9.12
CA LYS A 67 -4.47 7.02 -9.69
C LYS A 67 -5.83 7.70 -9.51
N ARG A 68 -6.90 7.01 -9.86
CA ARG A 68 -8.27 7.53 -9.69
C ARG A 68 -8.58 7.84 -8.24
N SER A 69 -8.26 6.92 -7.33
CA SER A 69 -8.51 7.06 -5.90
C SER A 69 -7.67 8.19 -5.30
N THR A 70 -6.43 8.35 -5.72
CA THR A 70 -5.55 9.46 -5.31
C THR A 70 -6.13 10.81 -5.75
N ARG A 71 -6.59 10.90 -6.99
CA ARG A 71 -7.24 12.14 -7.49
C ARG A 71 -8.49 12.50 -6.68
N ALA A 72 -9.32 11.52 -6.36
CA ALA A 72 -10.52 11.71 -5.56
C ALA A 72 -10.22 12.20 -4.13
N ARG A 73 -9.06 11.82 -3.58
CA ARG A 73 -8.62 12.19 -2.22
C ARG A 73 -7.89 13.54 -2.11
N ARG A 74 -7.72 14.27 -3.19
CA ARG A 74 -7.05 15.58 -3.17
C ARG A 74 -7.69 16.58 -2.22
N THR A 75 -8.97 16.43 -1.93
CA THR A 75 -9.72 17.28 -0.99
C THR A 75 -9.92 16.64 0.38
N ALA A 76 -9.49 15.41 0.58
CA ALA A 76 -9.63 14.72 1.84
C ALA A 76 -8.61 15.24 2.88
N PRO A 77 -8.96 15.30 4.18
CA PRO A 77 -7.99 15.64 5.19
C PRO A 77 -6.87 14.60 5.20
N PRO A 78 -5.60 15.04 5.22
CA PRO A 78 -4.47 14.13 5.23
C PRO A 78 -4.40 13.37 6.57
N LEU A 79 -3.76 12.19 6.55
CA LEU A 79 -3.25 11.55 7.76
C LEU A 79 -2.32 12.54 8.51
N ALA A 80 -1.99 12.24 9.77
CA ALA A 80 -1.10 13.09 10.56
C ALA A 80 0.18 13.46 9.75
N PRO A 81 0.65 14.71 9.84
CA PRO A 81 1.77 15.19 9.06
C PRO A 81 3.05 14.39 9.35
N PHE A 82 3.77 14.03 8.30
CA PHE A 82 5.09 13.44 8.45
C PHE A 82 6.12 14.52 8.77
N PRO A 83 7.12 14.25 9.61
CA PRO A 83 8.24 15.15 9.80
C PRO A 83 8.97 15.44 8.48
N ALA A 84 9.41 16.67 8.29
CA ALA A 84 10.12 17.08 7.06
C ALA A 84 11.40 16.27 6.83
N GLU A 85 12.03 15.80 7.88
CA GLU A 85 13.24 14.97 7.84
C GLU A 85 13.01 13.63 7.13
N CYS A 86 11.77 13.13 7.11
CA CYS A 86 11.41 11.91 6.41
C CYS A 86 11.58 11.99 4.89
N LEU A 87 11.74 13.17 4.34
CA LEU A 87 11.86 13.39 2.89
C LEU A 87 13.31 13.60 2.43
N ALA A 88 14.20 13.91 3.37
CA ALA A 88 15.48 14.51 3.02
C ALA A 88 16.53 13.51 2.54
N HIS A 89 16.62 12.29 3.10
CA HIS A 89 17.70 11.36 2.77
C HIS A 89 17.29 9.90 2.93
N GLU A 90 17.62 9.11 1.91
CA GLU A 90 17.58 7.65 1.97
C GLU A 90 18.78 7.15 2.78
N THR A 91 18.53 6.64 3.97
CA THR A 91 19.58 6.03 4.81
C THR A 91 19.25 4.56 5.07
N PRO A 92 20.25 3.71 5.38
CA PRO A 92 19.99 2.31 5.77
C PRO A 92 18.98 2.17 6.92
N ALA A 93 18.97 3.11 7.87
CA ALA A 93 18.00 3.12 8.98
C ALA A 93 16.55 3.27 8.48
N HIS A 94 16.31 3.97 7.38
CA HIS A 94 14.98 4.09 6.78
C HIS A 94 14.51 2.78 6.13
N LEU A 95 15.42 1.97 5.60
CA LEU A 95 15.10 0.64 5.08
C LEU A 95 14.63 -0.30 6.19
N ASP A 96 15.32 -0.30 7.34
CA ASP A 96 14.91 -1.08 8.50
C ASP A 96 13.53 -0.64 9.03
N GLN A 97 13.25 0.66 9.03
CA GLN A 97 11.95 1.20 9.39
C GLN A 97 10.84 0.77 8.40
N SER A 98 11.14 0.78 7.10
CA SER A 98 10.23 0.30 6.05
C SER A 98 9.87 -1.17 6.27
N GLU A 99 10.85 -2.00 6.60
CA GLU A 99 10.62 -3.41 6.90
C GLU A 99 9.75 -3.59 8.15
N ALA A 100 10.00 -2.83 9.22
CA ALA A 100 9.19 -2.87 10.44
C ALA A 100 7.73 -2.47 10.18
N VAL A 101 7.50 -1.44 9.36
CA VAL A 101 6.14 -1.02 8.93
C VAL A 101 5.48 -2.11 8.12
N PHE A 102 6.19 -2.67 7.13
CA PHE A 102 5.68 -3.77 6.31
C PHE A 102 5.25 -4.95 7.17
N GLN A 103 6.08 -5.39 8.10
CA GLN A 103 5.79 -6.51 8.99
C GLN A 103 4.57 -6.25 9.87
N ALA A 104 4.43 -5.04 10.43
CA ALA A 104 3.29 -4.67 11.25
C ALA A 104 1.97 -4.65 10.45
N LEU A 105 1.98 -4.08 9.25
CA LEU A 105 0.81 -4.05 8.37
C LEU A 105 0.46 -5.46 7.86
N ALA A 106 1.46 -6.27 7.51
CA ALA A 106 1.27 -7.64 7.05
C ALA A 106 0.69 -8.53 8.17
N GLN A 107 1.19 -8.42 9.39
CA GLN A 107 0.68 -9.15 10.54
C GLN A 107 -0.78 -8.79 10.82
N PHE A 108 -1.10 -7.50 10.82
CA PHE A 108 -2.47 -7.03 11.04
C PHE A 108 -3.45 -7.58 9.98
N LEU A 109 -3.05 -7.56 8.71
CA LEU A 109 -3.88 -8.11 7.62
C LEU A 109 -4.01 -9.64 7.72
N HIS A 110 -2.92 -10.33 8.04
CA HIS A 110 -2.95 -11.77 8.29
C HIS A 110 -3.96 -12.13 9.38
N ASP A 111 -3.91 -11.45 10.52
CA ASP A 111 -4.84 -11.66 11.63
C ASP A 111 -6.29 -11.33 11.26
N SER A 112 -6.48 -10.31 10.42
CA SER A 112 -7.81 -9.91 9.93
C SER A 112 -8.40 -10.94 8.97
N LEU A 113 -7.57 -11.54 8.10
CA LEU A 113 -7.95 -12.63 7.21
C LEU A 113 -8.25 -13.92 8.00
N ALA A 114 -7.39 -14.29 8.95
CA ALA A 114 -7.57 -15.46 9.79
C ALA A 114 -8.82 -15.38 10.66
N ALA A 115 -9.20 -14.17 11.08
CA ALA A 115 -10.43 -13.92 11.83
C ALA A 115 -11.67 -13.72 10.91
N GLU A 116 -11.54 -13.95 9.62
CA GLU A 116 -12.61 -13.79 8.61
C GLU A 116 -13.28 -12.40 8.61
N ARG A 117 -12.55 -11.37 9.07
CA ARG A 117 -13.06 -9.99 9.07
C ARG A 117 -13.12 -9.40 7.68
N VAL A 118 -12.21 -9.81 6.82
CA VAL A 118 -12.10 -9.37 5.41
C VAL A 118 -11.72 -10.55 4.51
N THR A 119 -12.07 -10.44 3.24
CA THR A 119 -11.62 -11.36 2.19
C THR A 119 -10.26 -10.93 1.63
N LEU A 120 -9.58 -11.80 0.88
CA LEU A 120 -8.34 -11.44 0.17
C LEU A 120 -8.56 -10.24 -0.78
N ALA A 121 -9.67 -10.24 -1.52
CA ALA A 121 -10.01 -9.12 -2.40
C ALA A 121 -10.27 -7.83 -1.61
N GLY A 122 -10.91 -7.94 -0.44
CA GLY A 122 -11.09 -6.83 0.51
C GLY A 122 -9.77 -6.30 1.03
N ALA A 123 -8.84 -7.18 1.39
CA ALA A 123 -7.50 -6.79 1.84
C ALA A 123 -6.74 -5.99 0.77
N VAL A 124 -6.82 -6.40 -0.51
CA VAL A 124 -6.23 -5.63 -1.63
C VAL A 124 -6.86 -4.24 -1.72
N ARG A 125 -8.19 -4.12 -1.65
CA ARG A 125 -8.88 -2.83 -1.69
C ARG A 125 -8.49 -1.92 -0.53
N ILE A 126 -8.36 -2.48 0.67
CA ILE A 126 -7.93 -1.76 1.87
C ILE A 126 -6.53 -1.18 1.70
N VAL A 127 -5.57 -2.00 1.25
CA VAL A 127 -4.18 -1.54 1.06
C VAL A 127 -4.06 -0.53 -0.07
N LEU A 128 -4.80 -0.71 -1.17
CA LEU A 128 -4.85 0.29 -2.24
C LEU A 128 -5.44 1.62 -1.76
N SER A 129 -6.44 1.57 -0.87
CA SER A 129 -7.00 2.78 -0.25
C SER A 129 -5.98 3.49 0.63
N LEU A 130 -5.23 2.76 1.45
CA LEU A 130 -4.15 3.31 2.26
C LEU A 130 -3.06 3.94 1.38
N LEU A 131 -2.65 3.25 0.33
CA LEU A 131 -1.65 3.75 -0.62
C LEU A 131 -2.13 5.02 -1.34
N ALA A 132 -3.43 5.09 -1.67
CA ALA A 132 -4.03 6.29 -2.27
C ALA A 132 -4.02 7.49 -1.31
N ASP A 133 -4.27 7.28 -0.03
CA ASP A 133 -4.16 8.34 0.98
C ASP A 133 -2.72 8.84 1.11
N LEU A 134 -1.75 7.94 1.16
CA LEU A 134 -0.33 8.29 1.22
C LEU A 134 0.12 9.06 -0.03
N CYS A 135 -0.33 8.65 -1.23
CA CYS A 135 -0.08 9.40 -2.47
C CYS A 135 -0.72 10.79 -2.46
N ALA A 136 -1.94 10.92 -1.93
CA ALA A 136 -2.60 12.22 -1.80
C ALA A 136 -1.85 13.15 -0.85
N MET A 137 -1.25 12.63 0.21
CA MET A 137 -0.41 13.40 1.14
C MET A 137 0.81 14.02 0.45
N LEU A 138 1.41 13.36 -0.54
CA LEU A 138 2.52 13.91 -1.31
C LEU A 138 2.13 15.25 -1.95
N THR A 139 0.90 15.35 -2.45
CA THR A 139 0.40 16.60 -3.04
C THR A 139 0.09 17.64 -1.98
N HIS A 140 -0.61 17.26 -0.90
CA HIS A 140 -1.13 18.23 0.08
C HIS A 140 -0.09 18.75 1.05
N GLN A 141 0.82 17.89 1.50
CA GLN A 141 1.79 18.25 2.54
C GLN A 141 3.17 18.56 1.99
N TYR A 142 3.53 18.00 0.85
CA TYR A 142 4.89 18.07 0.31
C TYR A 142 4.98 18.78 -1.03
N GLY A 143 3.85 19.31 -1.53
CA GLY A 143 3.82 20.15 -2.73
C GLY A 143 4.14 19.44 -4.03
N HIS A 144 4.07 18.08 -4.08
CA HIS A 144 4.26 17.35 -5.33
C HIS A 144 3.13 17.64 -6.29
N THR A 145 3.44 17.79 -7.57
CA THR A 145 2.43 17.94 -8.62
C THR A 145 1.67 16.61 -8.84
N ALA A 146 0.51 16.70 -9.46
CA ALA A 146 -0.26 15.52 -9.84
C ALA A 146 0.54 14.58 -10.75
N GLU A 147 1.29 15.15 -11.69
CA GLU A 147 2.13 14.41 -12.63
C GLU A 147 3.27 13.67 -11.93
N GLU A 148 3.93 14.32 -10.95
CA GLU A 148 4.97 13.69 -10.15
C GLU A 148 4.42 12.52 -9.31
N VAL A 149 3.24 12.67 -8.72
CA VAL A 149 2.58 11.60 -7.95
C VAL A 149 2.17 10.44 -8.88
N GLU A 150 1.58 10.73 -10.04
CA GLU A 150 1.21 9.70 -11.02
C GLU A 150 2.43 8.97 -11.57
N ALA A 151 3.54 9.67 -11.81
CA ALA A 151 4.79 9.04 -12.21
C ALA A 151 5.37 8.12 -11.11
N ARG A 152 5.19 8.44 -9.83
CA ARG A 152 5.54 7.53 -8.72
C ARG A 152 4.66 6.29 -8.70
N ILE A 153 3.35 6.44 -8.92
CA ILE A 153 2.43 5.31 -9.03
C ILE A 153 2.83 4.39 -10.21
N ASP A 154 3.15 4.95 -11.36
CA ASP A 154 3.59 4.17 -12.53
C ASP A 154 4.85 3.36 -12.25
N ARG A 155 5.77 3.87 -11.44
CA ARG A 155 6.99 3.13 -11.04
C ARG A 155 6.70 1.91 -10.18
N LEU A 156 5.54 1.80 -9.56
CA LEU A 156 5.13 0.61 -8.80
C LEU A 156 4.82 -0.58 -9.71
N SER A 157 4.60 -0.38 -11.01
CA SER A 157 4.22 -1.46 -11.94
C SER A 157 5.24 -2.58 -11.99
N SER A 158 6.53 -2.25 -12.12
CA SER A 158 7.60 -3.24 -12.21
C SER A 158 7.81 -4.04 -10.91
N PRO A 159 7.96 -3.41 -9.72
CA PRO A 159 8.07 -4.14 -8.47
C PRO A 159 6.81 -4.96 -8.15
N LEU A 160 5.60 -4.46 -8.38
CA LEU A 160 4.37 -5.23 -8.18
C LEU A 160 4.35 -6.51 -9.03
N ARG A 161 4.64 -6.37 -10.31
CA ARG A 161 4.70 -7.50 -11.24
C ARG A 161 5.74 -8.52 -10.82
N SER A 162 6.94 -8.07 -10.51
CA SER A 162 8.05 -8.94 -10.10
C SER A 162 7.73 -9.71 -8.81
N GLN A 163 7.16 -9.04 -7.81
CA GLN A 163 6.83 -9.65 -6.54
C GLN A 163 5.68 -10.65 -6.66
N ILE A 164 4.60 -10.31 -7.37
CA ILE A 164 3.48 -11.23 -7.61
C ILE A 164 3.99 -12.48 -8.35
N THR A 165 4.81 -12.30 -9.37
CA THR A 165 5.40 -13.43 -10.11
C THR A 165 6.28 -14.31 -9.23
N ALA A 166 7.09 -13.70 -8.35
CA ALA A 166 7.94 -14.44 -7.43
C ALA A 166 7.13 -15.30 -6.45
N TYR A 167 6.06 -14.75 -5.87
CA TYR A 167 5.17 -15.49 -4.97
C TYR A 167 4.46 -16.65 -5.67
N HIS A 168 3.97 -16.46 -6.91
CA HIS A 168 3.38 -17.55 -7.68
C HIS A 168 4.37 -18.69 -7.94
N ARG A 169 5.61 -18.36 -8.32
CA ARG A 169 6.67 -19.37 -8.51
C ARG A 169 6.99 -20.16 -7.23
N GLN A 170 7.05 -19.48 -6.09
CA GLN A 170 7.31 -20.14 -4.81
C GLN A 170 6.18 -21.10 -4.45
N ARG A 171 4.93 -20.72 -4.65
CA ARG A 171 3.76 -21.56 -4.43
C ARG A 171 3.80 -22.81 -5.33
N ASP A 172 4.11 -22.63 -6.60
CA ASP A 172 4.12 -23.73 -7.60
C ASP A 172 5.30 -24.69 -7.36
N GLN A 173 6.39 -24.25 -6.72
CA GLN A 173 7.54 -25.08 -6.35
C GLN A 173 7.38 -25.77 -4.99
N GLY A 174 6.52 -25.26 -4.11
CA GLY A 174 6.27 -25.80 -2.77
C GLY A 174 5.13 -26.81 -2.70
N GLY A 175 4.44 -27.02 -3.79
CA GLY A 175 3.42 -28.08 -3.97
C GLY A 175 3.99 -29.24 -4.74
#